data_9dab9f915d4e0763fef0c74a7786dda2
#
_entry.id   9dab9f915d4e0763fef0c74a7786dda2
#
_cell.length_a   1.000
_cell.length_b   1.000
_cell.length_c   1.000
_cell.angle_alpha   90.00
_cell.angle_beta   90.00
_cell.angle_gamma   90.00
#
_symmetry.space_group_name_H-M   'P 1'
#
loop_
_entity.id
_entity.type
_entity.pdbx_description
1 polymer ?
#
loop_
_entity_poly.entity_id
_entity_poly.type
_entity_poly.pdbx_seq_one_letter_code
_entity_poly.pdbx_strand_id
1 'polypeptide(L)'
;MLNVEDCERREWILPLRTGGYSSSTICGINSRTYHGFLVVPINQPHKRYVILSKFEDFILIDGEEYPINTNRYLDVYYPQGYKYLVDFKWEKNYVKWVYDYGKTKLEKTLIAHEYENAITVKYKAGKGELKICPLITFRSHHLVTDKGIYFDTLIEGNKITILKDNRPILNFVINSKKSKIELTGYWYYNFFYVLDYEMGNNHKEDLYNPFCVYTDSEASILAYYDKASEAKEEDSPADLLRLLSIASRDFVVRGKEGWAIIAGYHWFDEWGRDTFISMEGILLLNNLFDQARDIIVRYLSYENKGLLPNHITAEGEPMYLGVDISLWAINAIYSYYLYTRDKEFIRKIYPTLQDIIENYAKGNGIVYIKDNLLFHRGAPRTWMDASYDGHIVTPREGAAVEINALFYNALMIMDYFSRNVIGDKNTFYAELAEKVKNSFNEKFVTSWGLYDYLDPYMIPDNSIRPNQIFAFSLPFPIIDEKIGKIMLTTIENELLRPYGLSTLSRRDPKYKPIYRGNRKSRDEAYHNGVIWPWLIGAYIDAKLKVENDIIESKLILDVIKPLLDYSKGHRGFIPEVFEDVPPYLQGGCIAQAWSVAEVFRSLNKLLSL
;
A
#
# COMPACT_ATOMS: atom_id res chain seq x y z
N MET A 1 -4.83 -18.04 -26.50
CA MET A 1 -4.66 -18.73 -25.21
C MET A 1 -3.84 -17.84 -24.29
N LEU A 2 -4.28 -17.64 -23.06
CA LEU A 2 -3.50 -16.96 -22.04
C LEU A 2 -2.22 -17.77 -21.77
N ASN A 3 -1.06 -17.09 -21.75
CA ASN A 3 0.17 -17.71 -21.27
C ASN A 3 0.07 -17.88 -19.75
N VAL A 4 0.22 -19.10 -19.25
CA VAL A 4 0.08 -19.39 -17.81
C VAL A 4 1.14 -18.68 -16.96
N GLU A 5 2.37 -18.54 -17.46
CA GLU A 5 3.46 -17.87 -16.75
C GLU A 5 3.22 -16.36 -16.60
N ASP A 6 2.59 -15.72 -17.59
CA ASP A 6 2.15 -14.33 -17.49
C ASP A 6 0.94 -14.20 -16.56
N CYS A 7 -0.01 -15.12 -16.70
CA CYS A 7 -1.26 -15.17 -15.96
C CYS A 7 -1.06 -15.30 -14.44
N GLU A 8 -0.09 -16.13 -14.00
CA GLU A 8 0.23 -16.34 -12.57
C GLU A 8 0.97 -15.17 -11.92
N ARG A 9 1.43 -14.18 -12.70
CA ARG A 9 2.09 -12.97 -12.23
C ARG A 9 1.16 -11.77 -12.16
N ARG A 10 -0.02 -11.86 -12.77
CA ARG A 10 -1.03 -10.80 -12.78
C ARG A 10 -1.96 -10.99 -11.59
N GLU A 11 -1.63 -10.29 -10.52
CA GLU A 11 -2.34 -10.34 -9.24
C GLU A 11 -3.56 -9.41 -9.22
N TRP A 12 -4.56 -9.77 -8.44
CA TRP A 12 -5.69 -8.91 -8.09
C TRP A 12 -5.92 -8.93 -6.57
N ILE A 13 -6.55 -7.88 -6.05
CA ILE A 13 -6.91 -7.78 -4.64
C ILE A 13 -8.26 -7.06 -4.47
N LEU A 14 -9.06 -7.52 -3.52
CA LEU A 14 -10.28 -6.88 -3.04
C LEU A 14 -10.15 -6.66 -1.53
N PRO A 15 -9.73 -5.48 -1.08
CA PRO A 15 -9.62 -5.15 0.33
C PRO A 15 -10.97 -5.10 1.04
N LEU A 16 -10.96 -5.44 2.34
CA LEU A 16 -12.10 -5.33 3.25
C LEU A 16 -11.83 -4.22 4.26
N ARG A 17 -12.85 -3.44 4.62
CA ARG A 17 -12.75 -2.36 5.62
C ARG A 17 -12.40 -2.85 7.03
N THR A 18 -12.48 -4.14 7.24
CA THR A 18 -12.01 -4.80 8.47
C THR A 18 -10.49 -4.89 8.54
N GLY A 19 -9.77 -4.66 7.45
CA GLY A 19 -8.32 -4.85 7.30
C GLY A 19 -7.93 -6.17 6.65
N GLY A 20 -8.91 -7.05 6.38
CA GLY A 20 -8.72 -8.26 5.57
C GLY A 20 -8.75 -7.97 4.07
N TYR A 21 -8.70 -9.05 3.28
CA TYR A 21 -8.80 -8.95 1.83
C TYR A 21 -9.10 -10.32 1.20
N SER A 22 -9.47 -10.30 -0.09
CA SER A 22 -9.43 -11.44 -0.99
C SER A 22 -8.41 -11.16 -2.09
N SER A 23 -7.56 -12.13 -2.43
CA SER A 23 -6.51 -11.95 -3.45
C SER A 23 -6.05 -13.26 -4.06
N SER A 24 -5.71 -13.23 -5.33
CA SER A 24 -5.06 -14.31 -6.09
C SER A 24 -4.52 -13.74 -7.42
N THR A 25 -4.32 -14.60 -8.42
CA THR A 25 -3.98 -14.19 -9.79
C THR A 25 -5.14 -14.36 -10.73
N ILE A 26 -5.05 -13.79 -11.94
CA ILE A 26 -6.13 -13.83 -12.92
C ILE A 26 -6.48 -15.26 -13.38
N CYS A 27 -5.57 -16.21 -13.30
CA CYS A 27 -5.86 -17.63 -13.58
C CYS A 27 -6.13 -18.46 -12.31
N GLY A 28 -6.32 -17.82 -11.17
CA GLY A 28 -6.66 -18.49 -9.91
C GLY A 28 -5.51 -19.31 -9.30
N ILE A 29 -4.28 -19.14 -9.75
CA ILE A 29 -3.08 -19.71 -9.14
C ILE A 29 -2.64 -18.79 -8.00
N ASN A 30 -2.51 -19.32 -6.80
CA ASN A 30 -1.82 -18.57 -5.73
C ASN A 30 -0.32 -18.59 -6.00
N SER A 31 0.29 -17.43 -6.18
CA SER A 31 1.72 -17.26 -6.48
C SER A 31 2.51 -16.65 -5.33
N ARG A 32 1.82 -16.29 -4.24
CA ARG A 32 2.37 -15.76 -2.98
C ARG A 32 1.71 -16.38 -1.76
N THR A 33 2.44 -16.45 -0.68
CA THR A 33 1.96 -16.76 0.68
C THR A 33 0.77 -15.87 1.08
N TYR A 34 0.76 -14.63 0.60
CA TYR A 34 -0.28 -13.64 0.89
C TYR A 34 -1.60 -13.86 0.14
N HIS A 35 -1.63 -14.72 -0.89
CA HIS A 35 -2.86 -15.02 -1.61
C HIS A 35 -3.80 -15.88 -0.80
N GLY A 36 -5.06 -15.53 -0.84
CA GLY A 36 -6.16 -16.27 -0.26
C GLY A 36 -7.50 -15.65 -0.66
N PHE A 37 -8.50 -16.49 -0.90
CA PHE A 37 -9.85 -16.04 -1.21
C PHE A 37 -10.51 -15.37 0.00
N LEU A 38 -10.09 -15.76 1.23
CA LEU A 38 -10.49 -15.03 2.43
C LEU A 38 -9.32 -14.95 3.41
N VAL A 39 -8.79 -13.74 3.54
CA VAL A 39 -7.76 -13.36 4.51
C VAL A 39 -8.40 -12.38 5.48
N VAL A 40 -8.41 -12.73 6.78
CA VAL A 40 -9.16 -11.99 7.79
C VAL A 40 -8.25 -11.48 8.91
N PRO A 41 -8.52 -10.28 9.46
CA PRO A 41 -7.85 -9.81 10.65
C PRO A 41 -8.39 -10.55 11.89
N ILE A 42 -7.48 -10.96 12.78
CA ILE A 42 -7.85 -11.58 14.06
C ILE A 42 -7.38 -10.65 15.18
N ASN A 43 -8.33 -10.12 15.93
CA ASN A 43 -8.17 -9.17 17.03
C ASN A 43 -7.72 -7.76 16.64
N GLN A 44 -6.91 -7.58 15.59
CA GLN A 44 -6.41 -6.28 15.12
C GLN A 44 -6.42 -6.21 13.60
N PRO A 45 -6.61 -5.02 12.97
CA PRO A 45 -6.81 -4.89 11.52
C PRO A 45 -5.64 -5.39 10.68
N HIS A 46 -4.45 -5.45 11.22
CA HIS A 46 -3.22 -5.85 10.54
C HIS A 46 -2.69 -7.24 10.95
N LYS A 47 -3.28 -7.89 11.95
CA LYS A 47 -2.95 -9.28 12.30
C LYS A 47 -3.77 -10.26 11.44
N ARG A 48 -3.36 -10.42 10.20
CA ARG A 48 -4.11 -11.12 9.16
C ARG A 48 -3.79 -12.60 9.10
N TYR A 49 -4.84 -13.40 8.92
CA TYR A 49 -4.74 -14.85 8.76
C TYR A 49 -5.41 -15.29 7.46
N VAL A 50 -4.74 -16.15 6.71
CA VAL A 50 -5.37 -16.87 5.60
C VAL A 50 -6.20 -18.00 6.19
N ILE A 51 -7.52 -17.99 5.93
CA ILE A 51 -8.45 -19.04 6.41
C ILE A 51 -9.05 -19.85 5.27
N LEU A 52 -9.28 -19.23 4.10
CA LEU A 52 -9.67 -19.89 2.87
C LEU A 52 -8.65 -19.54 1.79
N SER A 53 -7.85 -20.51 1.37
CA SER A 53 -6.84 -20.29 0.34
C SER A 53 -7.48 -20.17 -1.04
N LYS A 54 -8.28 -21.16 -1.43
CA LYS A 54 -8.99 -21.20 -2.73
C LYS A 54 -10.02 -22.33 -2.75
N PHE A 55 -10.66 -22.55 -3.90
CA PHE A 55 -11.45 -23.74 -4.18
C PHE A 55 -10.74 -24.64 -5.20
N GLU A 56 -10.75 -25.93 -4.95
CA GLU A 56 -10.49 -26.99 -5.93
C GLU A 56 -11.82 -27.31 -6.59
N ASP A 57 -12.07 -26.70 -7.75
CA ASP A 57 -13.40 -26.73 -8.36
C ASP A 57 -13.36 -27.27 -9.80
N PHE A 58 -14.42 -28.02 -10.14
CA PHE A 58 -14.59 -28.70 -11.42
C PHE A 58 -16.04 -28.58 -11.91
N ILE A 59 -16.21 -28.70 -13.22
CA ILE A 59 -17.53 -28.88 -13.85
C ILE A 59 -17.58 -30.24 -14.56
N LEU A 60 -18.66 -30.99 -14.32
CA LEU A 60 -18.95 -32.27 -14.94
C LEU A 60 -19.90 -32.05 -16.12
N ILE A 61 -19.46 -32.39 -17.32
CA ILE A 61 -20.22 -32.20 -18.56
C ILE A 61 -20.28 -33.54 -19.29
N ASP A 62 -21.48 -34.07 -19.46
CA ASP A 62 -21.70 -35.35 -20.15
C ASP A 62 -20.86 -36.53 -19.54
N GLY A 63 -20.64 -36.50 -18.22
CA GLY A 63 -19.88 -37.53 -17.46
C GLY A 63 -18.37 -37.32 -17.44
N GLU A 64 -17.83 -36.31 -18.08
CA GLU A 64 -16.42 -35.92 -18.04
C GLU A 64 -16.19 -34.74 -17.07
N GLU A 65 -15.14 -34.82 -16.26
CA GLU A 65 -14.74 -33.77 -15.31
C GLU A 65 -13.75 -32.80 -15.97
N TYR A 66 -14.08 -31.51 -15.97
CA TYR A 66 -13.25 -30.41 -16.46
C TYR A 66 -12.86 -29.46 -15.33
N PRO A 67 -11.58 -29.06 -15.22
CA PRO A 67 -11.14 -28.17 -14.15
C PRO A 67 -11.59 -26.73 -14.39
N ILE A 68 -11.99 -26.05 -13.31
CA ILE A 68 -12.21 -24.59 -13.24
C ILE A 68 -10.94 -23.95 -12.66
N ASN A 69 -10.38 -24.55 -11.61
CA ASN A 69 -9.19 -24.06 -10.94
C ASN A 69 -7.88 -24.46 -11.64
N THR A 70 -6.82 -23.77 -11.26
CA THR A 70 -5.44 -24.11 -11.63
C THR A 70 -4.57 -24.06 -10.38
N ASN A 71 -3.71 -25.06 -10.19
CA ASN A 71 -2.69 -25.06 -9.16
C ASN A 71 -1.31 -25.16 -9.79
N ARG A 72 -0.31 -24.60 -9.12
CA ARG A 72 1.10 -24.80 -9.47
C ARG A 72 1.79 -25.63 -8.41
N TYR A 73 2.50 -26.63 -8.86
CA TYR A 73 3.52 -27.38 -8.12
C TYR A 73 4.88 -27.04 -8.71
N LEU A 74 5.98 -27.57 -8.15
CA LEU A 74 7.34 -27.16 -8.57
C LEU A 74 7.52 -27.16 -10.10
N ASP A 75 7.19 -28.27 -10.75
CA ASP A 75 7.45 -28.48 -12.18
C ASP A 75 6.17 -28.67 -13.02
N VAL A 76 4.99 -28.51 -12.42
CA VAL A 76 3.72 -28.83 -13.12
C VAL A 76 2.57 -27.93 -12.66
N TYR A 77 1.71 -27.60 -13.62
CA TYR A 77 0.39 -27.02 -13.37
C TYR A 77 -0.65 -28.14 -13.43
N TYR A 78 -1.36 -28.37 -12.31
CA TYR A 78 -2.41 -29.39 -12.24
C TYR A 78 -3.40 -29.07 -11.09
N PRO A 79 -4.73 -29.09 -11.39
CA PRO A 79 -5.32 -29.19 -12.74
C PRO A 79 -5.06 -27.91 -13.56
N GLN A 80 -5.53 -27.88 -14.80
CA GLN A 80 -5.19 -26.84 -15.78
C GLN A 80 -6.42 -26.07 -16.27
N GLY A 81 -7.23 -25.52 -15.34
CA GLY A 81 -8.41 -24.72 -15.68
C GLY A 81 -8.10 -23.49 -16.52
N TYR A 82 -6.89 -22.92 -16.41
CA TYR A 82 -6.46 -21.77 -17.20
C TYR A 82 -6.62 -21.98 -18.72
N LYS A 83 -6.60 -23.22 -19.20
CA LYS A 83 -6.77 -23.55 -20.63
C LYS A 83 -8.16 -23.20 -21.16
N TYR A 84 -9.15 -23.17 -20.28
CA TYR A 84 -10.54 -22.86 -20.60
C TYR A 84 -10.92 -21.41 -20.29
N LEU A 85 -10.05 -20.66 -19.62
CA LEU A 85 -10.28 -19.26 -19.24
C LEU A 85 -10.23 -18.36 -20.49
N VAL A 86 -11.33 -17.66 -20.76
CA VAL A 86 -11.48 -16.78 -21.94
C VAL A 86 -11.65 -15.32 -21.59
N ASP A 87 -12.11 -14.99 -20.37
CA ASP A 87 -12.27 -13.62 -19.90
C ASP A 87 -12.08 -13.49 -18.40
N PHE A 88 -11.57 -12.35 -17.96
CA PHE A 88 -11.40 -12.00 -16.56
C PHE A 88 -11.71 -10.52 -16.33
N LYS A 89 -12.49 -10.22 -15.28
CA LYS A 89 -12.80 -8.86 -14.85
C LYS A 89 -12.42 -8.66 -13.40
N TRP A 90 -11.87 -7.50 -13.10
CA TRP A 90 -11.56 -7.04 -11.75
C TRP A 90 -12.26 -5.71 -11.51
N GLU A 91 -13.29 -5.73 -10.68
CA GLU A 91 -14.21 -4.63 -10.44
C GLU A 91 -14.16 -4.15 -8.97
N LYS A 92 -15.02 -3.20 -8.60
CA LYS A 92 -15.00 -2.54 -7.29
C LYS A 92 -14.95 -3.53 -6.12
N ASN A 93 -15.85 -4.51 -6.08
CA ASN A 93 -15.94 -5.48 -4.99
C ASN A 93 -15.99 -6.93 -5.45
N TYR A 94 -15.75 -7.19 -6.74
CA TYR A 94 -15.77 -8.55 -7.26
C TYR A 94 -14.72 -8.79 -8.33
N VAL A 95 -14.39 -10.06 -8.51
CA VAL A 95 -13.70 -10.58 -9.69
C VAL A 95 -14.56 -11.63 -10.36
N LYS A 96 -14.50 -11.68 -11.69
CA LYS A 96 -15.29 -12.62 -12.51
C LYS A 96 -14.39 -13.31 -13.52
N TRP A 97 -14.49 -14.61 -13.57
CA TRP A 97 -13.86 -15.47 -14.57
C TRP A 97 -14.92 -16.06 -15.50
N VAL A 98 -14.63 -16.13 -16.80
CA VAL A 98 -15.45 -16.81 -17.78
C VAL A 98 -14.64 -17.92 -18.43
N TYR A 99 -15.15 -19.15 -18.32
CA TYR A 99 -14.56 -20.34 -18.90
C TYR A 99 -15.41 -20.82 -20.07
N ASP A 100 -14.76 -21.28 -21.17
CA ASP A 100 -15.42 -21.88 -22.33
C ASP A 100 -14.91 -23.30 -22.57
N TYR A 101 -15.79 -24.28 -22.35
CA TYR A 101 -15.50 -25.70 -22.54
C TYR A 101 -15.97 -26.22 -23.92
N GLY A 102 -16.37 -25.30 -24.83
CA GLY A 102 -16.94 -25.65 -26.13
C GLY A 102 -18.38 -26.13 -26.06
N LYS A 103 -18.70 -27.01 -25.13
CA LYS A 103 -20.06 -27.55 -24.89
C LYS A 103 -20.92 -26.65 -23.98
N THR A 104 -20.29 -25.87 -23.12
CA THR A 104 -20.92 -24.93 -22.20
C THR A 104 -19.95 -23.84 -21.78
N LYS A 105 -20.48 -22.69 -21.39
CA LYS A 105 -19.74 -21.64 -20.72
C LYS A 105 -20.06 -21.65 -19.24
N LEU A 106 -19.08 -21.29 -18.42
CA LEU A 106 -19.23 -21.14 -16.98
C LEU A 106 -18.72 -19.76 -16.56
N GLU A 107 -19.53 -19.05 -15.80
CA GLU A 107 -19.14 -17.84 -15.07
C GLU A 107 -18.88 -18.20 -13.61
N LYS A 108 -17.73 -17.80 -13.07
CA LYS A 108 -17.38 -17.85 -11.66
C LYS A 108 -17.18 -16.42 -11.19
N THR A 109 -17.90 -15.98 -10.17
CA THR A 109 -17.77 -14.64 -9.59
C THR A 109 -17.46 -14.74 -8.11
N LEU A 110 -16.38 -14.09 -7.65
CA LEU A 110 -16.08 -13.91 -6.24
C LEU A 110 -16.41 -12.48 -5.87
N ILE A 111 -17.30 -12.29 -4.88
CA ILE A 111 -17.72 -10.97 -4.35
C ILE A 111 -17.16 -10.84 -2.94
N ALA A 112 -16.40 -9.79 -2.69
CA ALA A 112 -15.92 -9.43 -1.36
C ALA A 112 -16.98 -8.57 -0.63
N HIS A 113 -17.21 -8.84 0.66
CA HIS A 113 -18.13 -8.07 1.49
C HIS A 113 -17.38 -6.92 2.16
N GLU A 114 -17.56 -5.71 1.67
CA GLU A 114 -16.73 -4.54 2.01
C GLU A 114 -16.52 -4.32 3.52
N TYR A 115 -17.56 -4.54 4.33
CA TYR A 115 -17.57 -4.24 5.79
C TYR A 115 -17.54 -5.48 6.68
N GLU A 116 -17.34 -6.66 6.11
CA GLU A 116 -17.41 -7.95 6.80
C GLU A 116 -16.25 -8.83 6.38
N ASN A 117 -15.86 -9.77 7.26
CA ASN A 117 -14.85 -10.77 6.96
C ASN A 117 -15.50 -11.94 6.19
N ALA A 118 -15.97 -11.66 4.97
CA ALA A 118 -16.77 -12.57 4.18
C ALA A 118 -16.57 -12.40 2.67
N ILE A 119 -16.76 -13.50 1.95
CA ILE A 119 -16.87 -13.53 0.48
C ILE A 119 -18.06 -14.39 0.06
N THR A 120 -18.61 -14.09 -1.11
CA THR A 120 -19.57 -14.96 -1.80
C THR A 120 -18.98 -15.40 -3.14
N VAL A 121 -18.93 -16.71 -3.40
CA VAL A 121 -18.52 -17.24 -4.71
C VAL A 121 -19.73 -17.83 -5.41
N LYS A 122 -20.06 -17.29 -6.58
CA LYS A 122 -21.17 -17.71 -7.42
C LYS A 122 -20.65 -18.45 -8.64
N TYR A 123 -21.34 -19.52 -9.00
CA TYR A 123 -21.10 -20.29 -10.22
C TYR A 123 -22.39 -20.32 -11.05
N LYS A 124 -22.24 -20.13 -12.36
CA LYS A 124 -23.34 -20.23 -13.32
C LYS A 124 -22.87 -20.81 -14.63
N ALA A 125 -23.34 -22.00 -14.95
CA ALA A 125 -23.07 -22.68 -16.22
C ALA A 125 -24.34 -22.92 -17.02
N GLY A 126 -24.22 -23.01 -18.34
CA GLY A 126 -25.35 -23.34 -19.21
C GLY A 126 -25.87 -24.75 -19.02
N LYS A 127 -24.98 -25.73 -18.72
CA LYS A 127 -25.28 -27.11 -18.34
C LYS A 127 -24.13 -27.72 -17.58
N GLY A 128 -24.34 -28.86 -16.93
CA GLY A 128 -23.36 -29.62 -16.17
C GLY A 128 -23.65 -29.61 -14.67
N GLU A 129 -22.83 -30.33 -13.93
CA GLU A 129 -22.85 -30.38 -12.46
C GLU A 129 -21.53 -29.83 -11.93
N LEU A 130 -21.55 -29.20 -10.78
CA LEU A 130 -20.38 -28.61 -10.16
C LEU A 130 -19.88 -29.49 -9.00
N LYS A 131 -18.56 -29.64 -8.90
CA LYS A 131 -17.86 -30.17 -7.73
C LYS A 131 -16.99 -29.07 -7.18
N ILE A 132 -17.20 -28.65 -5.94
CA ILE A 132 -16.55 -27.50 -5.31
C ILE A 132 -15.99 -27.93 -3.97
N CYS A 133 -14.67 -27.92 -3.82
CA CYS A 133 -13.96 -28.39 -2.65
C CYS A 133 -13.11 -27.22 -2.08
N PRO A 134 -13.41 -26.67 -0.90
CA PRO A 134 -12.58 -25.61 -0.31
C PRO A 134 -11.21 -26.17 0.10
N LEU A 135 -10.16 -25.41 -0.16
CA LEU A 135 -8.81 -25.61 0.36
C LEU A 135 -8.56 -24.56 1.43
N ILE A 136 -8.46 -25.00 2.68
CA ILE A 136 -8.35 -24.14 3.85
C ILE A 136 -7.00 -24.25 4.54
N THR A 137 -6.70 -23.24 5.34
CA THR A 137 -5.60 -23.18 6.29
C THR A 137 -6.00 -22.28 7.48
N PHE A 138 -5.16 -22.16 8.47
CA PHE A 138 -5.31 -21.16 9.54
C PHE A 138 -3.93 -20.71 9.99
N ARG A 139 -3.39 -19.74 9.30
CA ARG A 139 -2.03 -19.25 9.51
C ARG A 139 -1.90 -17.73 9.30
N SER A 140 -0.92 -17.13 9.95
CA SER A 140 -0.53 -15.75 9.59
C SER A 140 -0.23 -15.65 8.09
N HIS A 141 -0.65 -14.58 7.45
CA HIS A 141 -0.41 -14.39 6.03
C HIS A 141 1.08 -14.24 5.66
N HIS A 142 1.96 -14.05 6.64
CA HIS A 142 3.42 -14.03 6.46
C HIS A 142 4.07 -15.42 6.48
N LEU A 143 3.31 -16.47 6.82
CA LEU A 143 3.81 -17.82 7.01
C LEU A 143 3.19 -18.78 5.99
N VAL A 144 3.73 -19.98 5.89
CA VAL A 144 3.16 -21.11 5.17
C VAL A 144 2.69 -22.18 6.15
N THR A 145 1.77 -23.02 5.73
CA THR A 145 1.28 -24.15 6.50
C THR A 145 1.94 -25.44 6.02
N ASP A 146 2.45 -26.23 6.96
CA ASP A 146 2.72 -27.65 6.78
C ASP A 146 1.54 -28.48 7.28
N LYS A 147 1.41 -29.73 6.81
CA LYS A 147 0.45 -30.70 7.34
C LYS A 147 0.58 -30.85 8.86
N GLY A 148 -0.51 -31.21 9.52
CA GLY A 148 -0.51 -31.46 10.96
C GLY A 148 -1.37 -30.50 11.77
N ILE A 149 -1.99 -29.51 11.13
CA ILE A 149 -3.06 -28.74 11.75
C ILE A 149 -4.33 -29.60 11.73
N TYR A 150 -4.96 -29.74 12.89
CA TYR A 150 -6.23 -30.45 13.01
C TYR A 150 -7.40 -29.49 12.88
N PHE A 151 -8.38 -29.89 12.06
CA PHE A 151 -9.64 -29.17 11.87
C PHE A 151 -10.82 -30.10 12.08
N ASP A 152 -11.83 -29.66 12.83
CA ASP A 152 -13.13 -30.31 12.91
C ASP A 152 -14.11 -29.70 11.93
N THR A 153 -15.06 -30.49 11.45
CA THR A 153 -16.10 -30.03 10.52
C THR A 153 -17.47 -30.39 11.07
N LEU A 154 -18.30 -29.36 11.28
CA LEU A 154 -19.71 -29.51 11.67
C LEU A 154 -20.60 -29.18 10.48
N ILE A 155 -21.61 -30.02 10.22
CA ILE A 155 -22.59 -29.82 9.15
C ILE A 155 -23.98 -29.70 9.77
N GLU A 156 -24.66 -28.58 9.49
CA GLU A 156 -26.03 -28.29 9.91
C GLU A 156 -26.86 -27.87 8.70
N GLY A 157 -27.46 -28.82 8.01
CA GLY A 157 -28.18 -28.57 6.77
C GLY A 157 -27.25 -28.09 5.65
N ASN A 158 -27.45 -26.86 5.19
CA ASN A 158 -26.61 -26.22 4.17
C ASN A 158 -25.46 -25.37 4.76
N LYS A 159 -25.35 -25.31 6.10
CA LYS A 159 -24.29 -24.61 6.80
C LYS A 159 -23.19 -25.60 7.23
N ILE A 160 -21.94 -25.22 6.99
CA ILE A 160 -20.77 -25.99 7.38
C ILE A 160 -19.86 -25.06 8.19
N THR A 161 -19.46 -25.50 9.38
CA THR A 161 -18.55 -24.75 10.25
C THR A 161 -17.25 -25.51 10.44
N ILE A 162 -16.14 -24.86 10.16
CA ILE A 162 -14.79 -25.39 10.42
C ILE A 162 -14.33 -24.88 11.78
N LEU A 163 -13.87 -25.80 12.60
CA LEU A 163 -13.35 -25.52 13.93
C LEU A 163 -11.85 -25.80 13.99
N LYS A 164 -11.14 -24.94 14.71
CA LYS A 164 -9.77 -25.18 15.16
C LYS A 164 -9.70 -24.97 16.68
N ASP A 165 -9.17 -25.96 17.40
CA ASP A 165 -9.12 -25.93 18.87
C ASP A 165 -10.50 -25.63 19.50
N ASN A 166 -11.55 -26.29 18.98
CA ASN A 166 -12.97 -26.11 19.35
C ASN A 166 -13.53 -24.68 19.13
N ARG A 167 -12.89 -23.84 18.31
CA ARG A 167 -13.36 -22.48 17.98
C ARG A 167 -13.71 -22.39 16.50
N PRO A 168 -14.87 -21.82 16.16
CA PRO A 168 -15.21 -21.54 14.76
C PRO A 168 -14.16 -20.59 14.14
N ILE A 169 -13.61 -21.00 13.00
CA ILE A 169 -12.64 -20.18 12.25
C ILE A 169 -13.13 -19.84 10.85
N LEU A 170 -14.07 -20.63 10.32
CA LEU A 170 -14.60 -20.41 8.98
C LEU A 170 -15.98 -21.08 8.86
N ASN A 171 -16.94 -20.34 8.33
CA ASN A 171 -18.29 -20.83 8.08
C ASN A 171 -18.58 -20.80 6.59
N PHE A 172 -19.30 -21.78 6.09
CA PHE A 172 -19.82 -21.84 4.73
C PHE A 172 -21.35 -21.97 4.77
N VAL A 173 -22.03 -21.30 3.83
CA VAL A 173 -23.45 -21.52 3.54
C VAL A 173 -23.60 -21.82 2.06
N ILE A 174 -24.15 -23.00 1.74
CA ILE A 174 -24.32 -23.48 0.38
C ILE A 174 -25.74 -23.17 -0.10
N ASN A 175 -25.87 -22.40 -1.15
CA ASN A 175 -27.15 -22.08 -1.79
C ASN A 175 -27.17 -22.63 -3.22
N SER A 176 -28.01 -23.65 -3.43
CA SER A 176 -28.25 -24.30 -4.72
C SER A 176 -29.60 -25.02 -4.69
N LYS A 177 -30.15 -25.37 -5.84
CA LYS A 177 -31.41 -26.14 -5.93
C LYS A 177 -31.25 -27.58 -5.44
N LYS A 178 -30.06 -28.16 -5.71
CA LYS A 178 -29.66 -29.49 -5.25
C LYS A 178 -28.23 -29.44 -4.83
N SER A 179 -27.91 -29.95 -3.63
CA SER A 179 -26.53 -30.13 -3.19
C SER A 179 -26.38 -31.40 -2.39
N LYS A 180 -25.23 -32.07 -2.58
CA LYS A 180 -24.75 -33.16 -1.73
C LYS A 180 -23.41 -32.70 -1.16
N ILE A 181 -23.26 -32.77 0.15
CA ILE A 181 -22.00 -32.48 0.86
C ILE A 181 -21.36 -33.82 1.23
N GLU A 182 -20.08 -33.94 0.94
CA GLU A 182 -19.27 -35.09 1.23
C GLU A 182 -18.07 -34.70 2.05
N LEU A 183 -17.91 -35.26 3.25
CA LEU A 183 -16.71 -35.05 4.08
C LEU A 183 -15.53 -35.81 3.45
N THR A 184 -14.41 -35.10 3.30
CA THR A 184 -13.20 -35.63 2.64
C THR A 184 -12.03 -35.80 3.59
N GLY A 185 -11.59 -34.74 4.25
CA GLY A 185 -10.45 -34.81 5.18
C GLY A 185 -9.09 -34.99 4.49
N TYR A 186 -8.93 -34.51 3.27
CA TYR A 186 -7.71 -34.72 2.49
C TYR A 186 -6.73 -33.57 2.65
N TRP A 187 -5.43 -33.88 2.66
CA TRP A 187 -4.36 -32.92 2.54
C TRP A 187 -3.84 -32.91 1.09
N TYR A 188 -3.71 -31.68 0.56
CA TYR A 188 -3.07 -31.37 -0.71
C TYR A 188 -1.70 -30.80 -0.42
N TYR A 189 -0.63 -31.40 -1.00
CA TYR A 189 0.74 -31.15 -0.62
C TYR A 189 1.51 -30.34 -1.64
N ASN A 190 2.46 -29.50 -1.17
CA ASN A 190 3.48 -28.85 -1.97
C ASN A 190 2.94 -27.88 -3.04
N PHE A 191 1.91 -27.10 -2.74
CA PHE A 191 1.60 -25.93 -3.56
C PHE A 191 2.84 -25.06 -3.68
N PHE A 192 3.13 -24.55 -4.88
CA PHE A 192 4.34 -23.80 -5.16
C PHE A 192 4.03 -22.34 -5.50
N TYR A 193 4.55 -21.40 -4.69
CA TYR A 193 4.35 -19.96 -4.82
C TYR A 193 5.55 -19.33 -5.52
N VAL A 194 5.43 -19.15 -6.85
CA VAL A 194 6.54 -18.75 -7.72
C VAL A 194 7.13 -17.39 -7.38
N LEU A 195 6.29 -16.42 -7.05
CA LEU A 195 6.77 -15.07 -6.73
C LEU A 195 7.54 -15.06 -5.40
N ASP A 196 7.11 -15.83 -4.42
CA ASP A 196 7.86 -15.98 -3.17
C ASP A 196 9.17 -16.77 -3.36
N TYR A 197 9.16 -17.78 -4.21
CA TYR A 197 10.37 -18.52 -4.58
C TYR A 197 11.43 -17.60 -5.19
N GLU A 198 11.05 -16.77 -6.16
CA GLU A 198 11.92 -15.79 -6.82
C GLU A 198 12.44 -14.72 -5.85
N MET A 199 11.66 -14.41 -4.82
CA MET A 199 12.03 -13.47 -3.76
C MET A 199 12.89 -14.10 -2.65
N GLY A 200 13.10 -15.42 -2.67
CA GLY A 200 13.83 -16.15 -1.63
C GLY A 200 13.03 -16.32 -0.33
N ASN A 201 11.70 -16.26 -0.40
CA ASN A 201 10.79 -16.43 0.73
C ASN A 201 10.31 -17.89 0.84
N ASN A 202 9.60 -18.22 1.93
CA ASN A 202 8.86 -19.48 2.02
C ASN A 202 7.82 -19.57 0.90
N HIS A 203 7.84 -20.66 0.14
CA HIS A 203 7.13 -20.77 -1.13
C HIS A 203 6.42 -22.10 -1.36
N LYS A 204 6.41 -23.01 -0.36
CA LYS A 204 5.69 -24.29 -0.41
C LYS A 204 4.67 -24.33 0.71
N GLU A 205 3.46 -24.78 0.39
CA GLU A 205 2.38 -24.87 1.36
C GLU A 205 1.56 -26.14 1.16
N ASP A 206 1.10 -26.73 2.27
CA ASP A 206 0.11 -27.80 2.29
C ASP A 206 -1.26 -27.23 2.68
N LEU A 207 -2.33 -27.63 2.00
CA LEU A 207 -3.68 -27.15 2.23
C LEU A 207 -4.62 -28.31 2.56
N TYR A 208 -5.59 -28.06 3.43
CA TYR A 208 -6.56 -29.05 3.89
C TYR A 208 -7.90 -28.88 3.17
N ASN A 209 -8.46 -29.99 2.68
CA ASN A 209 -9.79 -30.05 2.12
C ASN A 209 -10.74 -30.78 3.10
N PRO A 210 -11.64 -30.06 3.78
CA PRO A 210 -12.54 -30.66 4.76
C PRO A 210 -13.74 -31.36 4.14
N PHE A 211 -14.25 -30.89 3.01
CA PHE A 211 -15.43 -31.41 2.33
C PHE A 211 -15.45 -31.02 0.86
N CYS A 212 -16.29 -31.70 0.08
CA CYS A 212 -16.68 -31.29 -1.27
C CYS A 212 -18.20 -31.13 -1.37
N VAL A 213 -18.63 -30.19 -2.20
CA VAL A 213 -20.04 -29.97 -2.55
C VAL A 213 -20.24 -30.37 -3.99
N TYR A 214 -21.22 -31.25 -4.24
CA TYR A 214 -21.71 -31.59 -5.56
C TYR A 214 -23.07 -30.92 -5.75
N THR A 215 -23.23 -30.19 -6.85
CA THR A 215 -24.42 -29.38 -7.08
C THR A 215 -24.75 -29.28 -8.56
N ASP A 216 -25.92 -28.75 -8.89
CA ASP A 216 -26.31 -28.45 -10.27
C ASP A 216 -25.47 -27.31 -10.86
N SER A 217 -25.80 -26.89 -12.07
CA SER A 217 -25.03 -25.90 -12.85
C SER A 217 -25.04 -24.48 -12.28
N GLU A 218 -25.80 -24.22 -11.22
CA GLU A 218 -25.90 -22.91 -10.56
C GLU A 218 -25.81 -23.07 -9.04
N ALA A 219 -24.80 -22.42 -8.43
CA ALA A 219 -24.56 -22.46 -6.99
C ALA A 219 -23.97 -21.14 -6.49
N SER A 220 -24.20 -20.86 -5.22
CA SER A 220 -23.56 -19.78 -4.47
C SER A 220 -23.03 -20.32 -3.14
N ILE A 221 -21.78 -20.02 -2.83
CA ILE A 221 -21.14 -20.37 -1.57
C ILE A 221 -20.75 -19.07 -0.87
N LEU A 222 -21.36 -18.82 0.29
CA LEU A 222 -20.96 -17.77 1.21
C LEU A 222 -19.92 -18.35 2.18
N ALA A 223 -18.75 -17.74 2.28
CA ALA A 223 -17.70 -18.07 3.24
C ALA A 223 -17.40 -16.88 4.15
N TYR A 224 -17.40 -17.05 5.48
CA TYR A 224 -17.24 -15.95 6.42
C TYR A 224 -16.59 -16.38 7.75
N TYR A 225 -15.91 -15.43 8.42
CA TYR A 225 -15.30 -15.64 9.73
C TYR A 225 -16.29 -15.44 10.87
N ASP A 226 -16.77 -14.21 11.09
CA ASP A 226 -17.66 -13.89 12.22
C ASP A 226 -19.13 -13.88 11.82
N LYS A 227 -19.45 -13.04 10.84
CA LYS A 227 -20.82 -12.80 10.34
C LYS A 227 -20.77 -12.41 8.87
N ALA A 228 -21.88 -12.58 8.21
CA ALA A 228 -22.07 -12.12 6.85
C ALA A 228 -23.53 -11.75 6.58
N SER A 229 -23.70 -10.72 5.76
CA SER A 229 -24.96 -10.32 5.13
C SER A 229 -24.94 -10.64 3.64
N GLU A 230 -25.98 -10.30 2.91
CA GLU A 230 -25.99 -10.43 1.45
C GLU A 230 -25.13 -9.33 0.82
N ALA A 231 -24.24 -9.71 -0.12
CA ALA A 231 -23.48 -8.77 -0.93
C ALA A 231 -23.87 -8.88 -2.41
N LYS A 232 -23.84 -7.72 -3.10
CA LYS A 232 -24.12 -7.62 -4.54
C LYS A 232 -22.86 -7.19 -5.28
N GLU A 233 -22.81 -7.54 -6.57
CA GLU A 233 -21.75 -7.11 -7.49
C GLU A 233 -21.88 -5.59 -7.71
N GLU A 234 -20.76 -4.87 -7.58
CA GLU A 234 -20.66 -3.44 -7.85
C GLU A 234 -19.52 -3.18 -8.82
N ASP A 235 -19.85 -2.63 -9.99
CA ASP A 235 -18.86 -2.29 -11.01
C ASP A 235 -17.99 -1.10 -10.58
N SER A 236 -16.78 -1.07 -11.10
CA SER A 236 -15.88 0.07 -10.99
C SER A 236 -16.43 1.25 -11.81
N PRO A 237 -16.33 2.50 -11.32
CA PRO A 237 -16.75 3.66 -12.10
C PRO A 237 -15.82 3.88 -13.30
N ALA A 238 -16.40 4.31 -14.42
CA ALA A 238 -15.63 4.73 -15.60
C ALA A 238 -14.86 6.05 -15.38
N ASP A 239 -15.36 6.90 -14.49
CA ASP A 239 -14.71 8.15 -14.09
C ASP A 239 -13.47 7.88 -13.24
N LEU A 240 -12.32 8.37 -13.69
CA LEU A 240 -11.03 8.07 -13.09
C LEU A 240 -10.86 8.70 -11.70
N LEU A 241 -11.35 9.93 -11.50
CA LEU A 241 -11.27 10.58 -10.20
C LEU A 241 -12.06 9.81 -9.15
N ARG A 242 -13.26 9.35 -9.53
CA ARG A 242 -14.10 8.51 -8.68
C ARG A 242 -13.47 7.13 -8.44
N LEU A 243 -12.81 6.54 -9.45
CA LEU A 243 -12.11 5.27 -9.31
C LEU A 243 -10.97 5.38 -8.29
N LEU A 244 -10.13 6.42 -8.39
CA LEU A 244 -9.05 6.69 -7.43
C LEU A 244 -9.59 7.01 -6.03
N SER A 245 -10.70 7.73 -5.91
CA SER A 245 -11.39 7.96 -4.63
C SER A 245 -11.83 6.65 -3.97
N ILE A 246 -12.36 5.70 -4.74
CA ILE A 246 -12.74 4.38 -4.20
C ILE A 246 -11.49 3.61 -3.77
N ALA A 247 -10.47 3.51 -4.64
CA ALA A 247 -9.22 2.82 -4.34
C ALA A 247 -8.50 3.41 -3.12
N SER A 248 -8.47 4.74 -2.99
CA SER A 248 -7.83 5.41 -1.84
C SER A 248 -8.51 5.05 -0.51
N ARG A 249 -9.84 4.95 -0.50
CA ARG A 249 -10.57 4.57 0.71
C ARG A 249 -10.35 3.12 1.15
N ASP A 250 -9.90 2.24 0.28
CA ASP A 250 -9.64 0.83 0.61
C ASP A 250 -8.48 0.63 1.59
N PHE A 251 -7.64 1.63 1.76
CA PHE A 251 -6.58 1.63 2.78
C PHE A 251 -7.07 2.07 4.17
N VAL A 252 -8.29 2.62 4.28
CA VAL A 252 -8.85 3.09 5.55
C VAL A 252 -9.56 1.93 6.25
N VAL A 253 -9.04 1.53 7.40
CA VAL A 253 -9.55 0.40 8.19
C VAL A 253 -9.89 0.84 9.61
N ARG A 254 -10.77 0.09 10.28
CA ARG A 254 -11.15 0.35 11.66
C ARG A 254 -10.81 -0.84 12.54
N GLY A 255 -9.91 -0.61 13.51
CA GLY A 255 -9.56 -1.56 14.56
C GLY A 255 -10.20 -1.23 15.91
N LYS A 256 -9.77 -1.94 16.95
CA LYS A 256 -10.21 -1.68 18.33
C LYS A 256 -9.74 -0.32 18.84
N GLU A 257 -8.58 0.15 18.40
CA GLU A 257 -7.94 1.39 18.83
C GLU A 257 -8.33 2.61 17.97
N GLY A 258 -9.31 2.48 17.07
CA GLY A 258 -9.77 3.54 16.19
C GLY A 258 -9.46 3.28 14.73
N TRP A 259 -9.39 4.36 13.94
CA TRP A 259 -9.10 4.32 12.51
C TRP A 259 -7.61 4.23 12.23
N ALA A 260 -7.25 3.57 11.13
CA ALA A 260 -5.87 3.44 10.65
C ALA A 260 -5.82 3.49 9.12
N ILE A 261 -4.64 3.82 8.58
CA ILE A 261 -4.32 3.68 7.16
C ILE A 261 -3.34 2.51 7.02
N ILE A 262 -3.72 1.48 6.27
CA ILE A 262 -2.82 0.40 5.85
C ILE A 262 -1.87 0.96 4.80
N ALA A 263 -0.56 0.85 5.02
CA ALA A 263 0.44 1.42 4.12
C ALA A 263 0.46 0.74 2.74
N GLY A 264 0.16 -0.56 2.69
CA GLY A 264 0.07 -1.28 1.42
C GLY A 264 -0.37 -2.74 1.56
N TYR A 265 -1.08 -3.23 0.55
CA TYR A 265 -1.45 -4.63 0.41
C TYR A 265 -0.47 -5.31 -0.54
N HIS A 266 0.00 -6.52 -0.19
CA HIS A 266 -0.63 -7.42 0.81
C HIS A 266 -0.06 -7.27 2.24
N TRP A 267 1.22 -6.92 2.44
CA TRP A 267 1.98 -7.23 3.66
C TRP A 267 2.21 -6.08 4.62
N PHE A 268 2.01 -4.83 4.22
CA PHE A 268 2.22 -3.73 5.13
C PHE A 268 1.07 -3.58 6.13
N ASP A 269 1.45 -3.11 7.31
CA ASP A 269 0.57 -2.74 8.40
C ASP A 269 0.38 -1.21 8.41
N GLU A 270 0.19 -0.62 9.59
CA GLU A 270 0.11 0.80 9.80
C GLU A 270 1.52 1.41 9.98
N TRP A 271 1.90 2.28 9.06
CA TRP A 271 3.16 3.01 9.09
C TRP A 271 2.91 4.51 9.18
N GLY A 272 3.60 5.18 10.14
CA GLY A 272 3.37 6.60 10.44
C GLY A 272 3.72 7.53 9.29
N ARG A 273 4.84 7.29 8.62
CA ARG A 273 5.26 8.05 7.43
C ARG A 273 4.20 7.97 6.34
N ASP A 274 3.80 6.76 5.98
CA ASP A 274 2.80 6.48 4.95
C ASP A 274 1.44 7.10 5.31
N THR A 275 1.04 6.99 6.58
CA THR A 275 -0.20 7.57 7.10
C THR A 275 -0.26 9.07 6.89
N PHE A 276 0.79 9.81 7.26
CA PHE A 276 0.77 11.28 7.19
C PHE A 276 0.99 11.81 5.76
N ILE A 277 1.83 11.17 4.95
CA ILE A 277 1.98 11.51 3.54
C ILE A 277 0.68 11.25 2.78
N SER A 278 0.00 10.13 3.06
CA SER A 278 -1.23 9.73 2.39
C SER A 278 -2.47 10.48 2.86
N MET A 279 -2.43 11.16 4.01
CA MET A 279 -3.61 11.68 4.69
C MET A 279 -4.47 12.60 3.81
N GLU A 280 -3.86 13.50 3.05
CA GLU A 280 -4.59 14.40 2.17
C GLU A 280 -5.33 13.63 1.07
N GLY A 281 -4.65 12.78 0.33
CA GLY A 281 -5.22 12.01 -0.78
C GLY A 281 -6.20 10.92 -0.33
N ILE A 282 -5.99 10.29 0.83
CA ILE A 282 -6.87 9.22 1.31
C ILE A 282 -8.04 9.74 2.12
N LEU A 283 -7.81 10.66 3.05
CA LEU A 283 -8.84 11.09 4.00
C LEU A 283 -9.45 12.43 3.62
N LEU A 284 -8.65 13.47 3.42
CA LEU A 284 -9.18 14.83 3.28
C LEU A 284 -9.94 15.03 1.98
N LEU A 285 -9.45 14.53 0.85
CA LEU A 285 -10.17 14.57 -0.43
C LEU A 285 -11.45 13.73 -0.45
N ASN A 286 -11.55 12.74 0.42
CA ASN A 286 -12.76 11.93 0.60
C ASN A 286 -13.69 12.46 1.70
N ASN A 287 -13.43 13.65 2.27
CA ASN A 287 -14.17 14.25 3.38
C ASN A 287 -14.23 13.38 4.64
N LEU A 288 -13.24 12.52 4.85
CA LEU A 288 -13.11 11.63 6.03
C LEU A 288 -12.41 12.38 7.17
N PHE A 289 -12.94 13.55 7.55
CA PHE A 289 -12.29 14.46 8.50
C PHE A 289 -12.27 13.91 9.94
N ASP A 290 -13.32 13.19 10.34
CA ASP A 290 -13.38 12.56 11.66
C ASP A 290 -12.34 11.45 11.79
N GLN A 291 -12.15 10.66 10.72
CA GLN A 291 -11.11 9.63 10.67
C GLN A 291 -9.70 10.24 10.71
N ALA A 292 -9.47 11.33 9.98
CA ALA A 292 -8.20 12.06 10.02
C ALA A 292 -7.91 12.59 11.43
N ARG A 293 -8.90 13.19 12.08
CA ARG A 293 -8.80 13.70 13.45
C ARG A 293 -8.48 12.59 14.46
N ASP A 294 -9.18 11.46 14.36
CA ASP A 294 -8.97 10.30 15.23
C ASP A 294 -7.54 9.76 15.09
N ILE A 295 -7.05 9.58 13.87
CA ILE A 295 -5.68 9.13 13.58
C ILE A 295 -4.65 10.14 14.13
N ILE A 296 -4.84 11.44 13.89
CA ILE A 296 -3.94 12.48 14.40
C ILE A 296 -3.85 12.40 15.93
N VAL A 297 -5.00 12.37 16.63
CA VAL A 297 -5.03 12.31 18.10
C VAL A 297 -4.33 11.06 18.61
N ARG A 298 -4.58 9.92 17.99
CA ARG A 298 -3.96 8.65 18.38
C ARG A 298 -2.43 8.67 18.21
N TYR A 299 -1.92 9.16 17.06
CA TYR A 299 -0.48 9.29 16.86
C TYR A 299 0.16 10.28 17.83
N LEU A 300 -0.48 11.42 18.08
CA LEU A 300 0.03 12.42 19.03
C LEU A 300 0.04 11.88 20.48
N SER A 301 -0.83 10.92 20.84
CA SER A 301 -0.78 10.26 22.16
C SER A 301 0.43 9.36 22.35
N TYR A 302 1.11 8.98 21.29
CA TYR A 302 2.38 8.23 21.31
C TYR A 302 3.61 9.13 21.25
N GLU A 303 3.44 10.47 21.28
CA GLU A 303 4.58 11.39 21.27
C GLU A 303 5.58 11.03 22.37
N ASN A 304 6.87 10.93 22.00
CA ASN A 304 7.97 10.62 22.91
C ASN A 304 9.22 11.42 22.53
N LYS A 305 9.56 12.42 23.34
CA LYS A 305 10.72 13.30 23.12
C LYS A 305 10.76 13.91 21.70
N GLY A 306 9.63 14.36 21.21
CA GLY A 306 9.47 14.96 19.89
C GLY A 306 9.25 13.94 18.77
N LEU A 307 9.39 12.65 19.00
CA LEU A 307 9.23 11.61 17.99
C LEU A 307 7.83 11.01 18.01
N LEU A 308 7.27 10.77 16.84
CA LEU A 308 6.09 9.93 16.62
C LEU A 308 6.52 8.57 16.07
N PRO A 309 5.71 7.51 16.30
CA PRO A 309 6.08 6.17 15.85
C PRO A 309 6.12 6.08 14.31
N ASN A 310 7.13 5.39 13.79
CA ASN A 310 7.19 5.02 12.39
C ASN A 310 6.34 3.79 12.08
N HIS A 311 6.22 2.88 13.03
CA HIS A 311 5.42 1.67 12.90
C HIS A 311 4.68 1.40 14.22
N ILE A 312 3.42 1.00 14.13
CA ILE A 312 2.65 0.47 15.25
C ILE A 312 2.47 -1.02 14.95
N THR A 313 3.05 -1.87 15.80
CA THR A 313 3.04 -3.32 15.58
C THR A 313 1.63 -3.92 15.67
N ALA A 314 1.49 -5.18 15.25
CA ALA A 314 0.24 -5.92 15.38
C ALA A 314 -0.24 -6.06 16.84
N GLU A 315 0.63 -5.91 17.79
CA GLU A 315 0.36 -5.92 19.23
C GLU A 315 0.02 -4.53 19.81
N GLY A 316 0.11 -3.46 18.98
CA GLY A 316 -0.15 -2.07 19.37
C GLY A 316 1.09 -1.33 19.92
N GLU A 317 2.29 -1.91 19.80
CA GLU A 317 3.52 -1.31 20.33
C GLU A 317 4.11 -0.28 19.36
N PRO A 318 4.38 0.97 19.78
CA PRO A 318 4.95 1.99 18.93
C PRO A 318 6.47 1.81 18.74
N MET A 319 6.95 1.91 17.51
CA MET A 319 8.37 1.85 17.14
C MET A 319 8.86 3.18 16.55
N TYR A 320 9.88 3.78 17.18
CA TYR A 320 10.41 5.10 16.83
C TYR A 320 11.69 4.97 15.99
N LEU A 321 11.54 4.69 14.69
CA LEU A 321 12.65 4.39 13.79
C LEU A 321 13.06 5.57 12.88
N GLY A 322 12.17 6.50 12.59
CA GLY A 322 12.42 7.62 11.69
C GLY A 322 12.41 8.98 12.40
N VAL A 323 13.02 9.98 11.76
CA VAL A 323 13.04 11.37 12.25
C VAL A 323 12.15 12.31 11.44
N ASP A 324 11.51 11.81 10.40
CA ASP A 324 10.64 12.57 9.49
C ASP A 324 9.16 12.51 9.88
N ILE A 325 8.73 11.47 10.63
CA ILE A 325 7.31 11.19 10.89
C ILE A 325 6.62 12.36 11.60
N SER A 326 7.23 12.91 12.64
CA SER A 326 6.69 14.06 13.38
C SER A 326 6.55 15.30 12.49
N LEU A 327 7.50 15.50 11.58
CA LEU A 327 7.49 16.64 10.65
C LEU A 327 6.42 16.44 9.56
N TRP A 328 6.25 15.22 9.04
CA TRP A 328 5.14 14.88 8.17
C TRP A 328 3.78 15.01 8.85
N ALA A 329 3.69 14.64 10.14
CA ALA A 329 2.47 14.83 10.92
C ALA A 329 2.06 16.30 11.01
N ILE A 330 3.00 17.21 11.29
CA ILE A 330 2.73 18.66 11.32
C ILE A 330 2.27 19.16 9.95
N ASN A 331 2.88 18.68 8.86
CA ASN A 331 2.45 19.01 7.50
C ASN A 331 1.03 18.51 7.21
N ALA A 332 0.70 17.28 7.59
CA ALA A 332 -0.64 16.70 7.41
C ALA A 332 -1.70 17.43 8.26
N ILE A 333 -1.35 17.83 9.49
CA ILE A 333 -2.23 18.64 10.36
C ILE A 333 -2.49 20.02 9.75
N TYR A 334 -1.50 20.61 9.10
CA TYR A 334 -1.71 21.87 8.36
C TYR A 334 -2.67 21.67 7.19
N SER A 335 -2.52 20.61 6.39
CA SER A 335 -3.49 20.27 5.35
C SER A 335 -4.89 20.05 5.94
N TYR A 336 -5.02 19.27 7.03
CA TYR A 336 -6.30 19.10 7.73
C TYR A 336 -6.94 20.46 8.10
N TYR A 337 -6.15 21.37 8.68
CA TYR A 337 -6.64 22.71 9.01
C TYR A 337 -7.07 23.51 7.78
N LEU A 338 -6.37 23.39 6.66
CA LEU A 338 -6.75 24.08 5.42
C LEU A 338 -8.10 23.60 4.87
N TYR A 339 -8.42 22.31 5.01
CA TYR A 339 -9.69 21.74 4.59
C TYR A 339 -10.84 22.06 5.57
N THR A 340 -10.60 22.00 6.87
CA THR A 340 -11.65 22.03 7.89
C THR A 340 -11.83 23.39 8.56
N ARG A 341 -10.76 24.20 8.64
CA ARG A 341 -10.69 25.43 9.43
C ARG A 341 -10.98 25.21 10.93
N ASP A 342 -10.78 23.99 11.44
CA ASP A 342 -11.05 23.60 12.83
C ASP A 342 -10.00 24.20 13.78
N LYS A 343 -10.20 25.45 14.17
CA LYS A 343 -9.33 26.18 15.10
C LYS A 343 -9.34 25.55 16.51
N GLU A 344 -10.45 24.99 16.92
CA GLU A 344 -10.57 24.41 18.27
C GLU A 344 -9.74 23.14 18.39
N PHE A 345 -9.77 22.30 17.35
CA PHE A 345 -8.92 21.13 17.29
C PHE A 345 -7.43 21.52 17.31
N ILE A 346 -7.02 22.49 16.49
CA ILE A 346 -5.63 22.94 16.50
C ILE A 346 -5.22 23.46 17.89
N ARG A 347 -6.06 24.28 18.56
CA ARG A 347 -5.78 24.75 19.92
C ARG A 347 -5.58 23.60 20.91
N LYS A 348 -6.39 22.55 20.78
CA LYS A 348 -6.32 21.38 21.66
C LYS A 348 -4.98 20.64 21.52
N ILE A 349 -4.48 20.45 20.29
CA ILE A 349 -3.26 19.66 20.02
C ILE A 349 -1.99 20.51 19.99
N TYR A 350 -2.11 21.85 19.96
CA TYR A 350 -0.98 22.79 19.83
C TYR A 350 0.13 22.56 20.88
N PRO A 351 -0.15 22.30 22.17
CA PRO A 351 0.90 22.03 23.14
C PRO A 351 1.79 20.83 22.77
N THR A 352 1.20 19.76 22.22
CA THR A 352 1.97 18.59 21.76
C THR A 352 2.82 18.94 20.52
N LEU A 353 2.30 19.77 19.62
CA LEU A 353 3.08 20.24 18.44
C LEU A 353 4.24 21.13 18.89
N GLN A 354 4.05 21.97 19.93
CA GLN A 354 5.12 22.74 20.54
C GLN A 354 6.22 21.84 21.11
N ASP A 355 5.82 20.83 21.88
CA ASP A 355 6.75 19.89 22.50
C ASP A 355 7.59 19.16 21.43
N ILE A 356 6.97 18.72 20.34
CA ILE A 356 7.68 18.13 19.18
C ILE A 356 8.77 19.08 18.68
N ILE A 357 8.42 20.32 18.34
CA ILE A 357 9.37 21.29 17.76
C ILE A 357 10.44 21.70 18.76
N GLU A 358 10.10 21.87 20.03
CA GLU A 358 11.08 22.19 21.07
C GLU A 358 12.10 21.06 21.25
N ASN A 359 11.67 19.80 21.24
CA ASN A 359 12.59 18.65 21.31
C ASN A 359 13.50 18.57 20.08
N TYR A 360 13.01 18.89 18.89
CA TYR A 360 13.85 18.96 17.69
C TYR A 360 14.86 20.12 17.77
N ALA A 361 14.45 21.29 18.26
CA ALA A 361 15.31 22.47 18.38
C ALA A 361 16.37 22.33 19.50
N LYS A 362 16.00 21.74 20.63
CA LYS A 362 16.91 21.51 21.77
C LYS A 362 17.82 20.28 21.59
N GLY A 363 17.39 19.34 20.74
CA GLY A 363 17.98 18.01 20.60
C GLY A 363 17.39 17.02 21.60
N ASN A 364 17.16 15.79 21.14
CA ASN A 364 16.55 14.70 21.92
C ASN A 364 17.43 13.44 22.04
N GLY A 365 18.71 13.55 21.68
CA GLY A 365 19.65 12.43 21.63
C GLY A 365 19.74 11.75 20.26
N ILE A 366 18.67 11.83 19.45
CA ILE A 366 18.62 11.32 18.07
C ILE A 366 18.80 12.46 17.08
N VAL A 367 18.04 13.54 17.22
CA VAL A 367 18.19 14.76 16.43
C VAL A 367 18.92 15.84 17.24
N TYR A 368 19.62 16.74 16.56
CA TYR A 368 20.31 17.88 17.14
C TYR A 368 20.53 18.98 16.10
N ILE A 369 20.70 20.22 16.55
CA ILE A 369 21.04 21.36 15.69
C ILE A 369 22.55 21.54 15.65
N LYS A 370 23.11 21.64 14.44
CA LYS A 370 24.49 22.03 14.18
C LYS A 370 24.51 23.02 13.02
N ASP A 371 25.17 24.15 13.19
CA ASP A 371 25.24 25.25 12.20
C ASP A 371 23.83 25.66 11.69
N ASN A 372 22.86 25.73 12.58
CA ASN A 372 21.43 25.98 12.33
C ASN A 372 20.71 24.95 11.45
N LEU A 373 21.33 23.80 11.14
CA LEU A 373 20.70 22.71 10.41
C LEU A 373 20.32 21.57 11.35
N LEU A 374 19.26 20.87 11.02
CA LEU A 374 18.82 19.68 11.73
C LEU A 374 19.62 18.46 11.28
N PHE A 375 20.37 17.87 12.20
CA PHE A 375 21.12 16.63 12.04
C PHE A 375 20.43 15.50 12.78
N HIS A 376 20.65 14.26 12.31
CA HIS A 376 20.29 13.06 13.04
C HIS A 376 21.48 12.11 13.20
N ARG A 377 21.45 11.35 14.29
CA ARG A 377 22.43 10.30 14.59
C ARG A 377 21.86 8.93 14.26
N GLY A 378 22.74 8.08 13.76
CA GLY A 378 22.42 6.71 13.36
C GLY A 378 21.65 6.64 12.04
N ALA A 379 21.63 5.46 11.51
CA ALA A 379 20.92 5.13 10.28
C ALA A 379 20.33 3.71 10.42
N PRO A 380 19.26 3.39 9.68
CA PRO A 380 18.47 4.25 8.82
C PRO A 380 17.49 5.11 9.63
N ARG A 381 17.29 6.39 9.26
CA ARG A 381 16.40 7.32 9.97
C ARG A 381 15.51 8.15 9.04
N THR A 382 15.69 8.00 7.73
CA THR A 382 14.90 8.69 6.70
C THR A 382 14.00 7.70 5.98
N TRP A 383 13.22 8.15 4.99
CA TRP A 383 12.38 7.25 4.18
C TRP A 383 13.22 6.27 3.32
N MET A 384 14.49 6.58 3.06
CA MET A 384 15.42 5.68 2.39
C MET A 384 16.07 4.73 3.42
N ASP A 385 15.31 3.78 3.93
CA ASP A 385 15.62 2.97 5.11
C ASP A 385 15.91 1.49 4.81
N ALA A 386 16.13 1.12 3.54
CA ALA A 386 16.43 -0.25 3.16
C ALA A 386 17.69 -0.78 3.85
N SER A 387 17.56 -1.99 4.40
CA SER A 387 18.64 -2.68 5.09
C SER A 387 18.48 -4.20 5.05
N TYR A 388 19.59 -4.93 4.97
CA TYR A 388 19.62 -6.40 5.04
C TYR A 388 20.83 -6.85 5.88
N ASP A 389 20.65 -7.86 6.69
CA ASP A 389 21.71 -8.48 7.51
C ASP A 389 22.61 -7.48 8.27
N GLY A 390 22.00 -6.40 8.79
CA GLY A 390 22.70 -5.32 9.50
C GLY A 390 23.40 -4.31 8.58
N HIS A 391 23.41 -4.52 7.26
CA HIS A 391 23.92 -3.56 6.27
C HIS A 391 22.85 -2.55 5.90
N ILE A 392 23.12 -1.25 6.11
CA ILE A 392 22.27 -0.14 5.72
C ILE A 392 22.69 0.32 4.32
N VAL A 393 21.76 0.27 3.36
CA VAL A 393 22.07 0.50 1.94
C VAL A 393 22.31 1.97 1.65
N THR A 394 21.51 2.85 2.25
CA THR A 394 21.59 4.32 2.07
C THR A 394 21.74 5.00 3.43
N PRO A 395 22.95 4.96 4.05
CA PRO A 395 23.17 5.51 5.38
C PRO A 395 23.30 7.04 5.31
N ARG A 396 22.21 7.75 5.30
CA ARG A 396 22.16 9.21 5.17
C ARG A 396 22.22 9.89 6.54
N GLU A 397 23.10 9.42 7.43
CA GLU A 397 23.33 10.03 8.75
C GLU A 397 23.90 11.43 8.61
N GLY A 398 23.35 12.40 9.33
CA GLY A 398 23.73 13.80 9.26
C GLY A 398 22.54 14.73 9.01
N ALA A 399 22.73 15.74 8.16
CA ALA A 399 21.67 16.67 7.75
C ALA A 399 21.13 16.25 6.38
N ALA A 400 20.02 15.52 6.35
CA ALA A 400 19.35 15.14 5.10
C ALA A 400 18.54 16.32 4.55
N VAL A 401 18.54 16.47 3.21
CA VAL A 401 17.94 17.62 2.52
C VAL A 401 16.43 17.72 2.78
N GLU A 402 15.69 16.61 2.65
CA GLU A 402 14.25 16.58 2.90
C GLU A 402 13.90 16.77 4.37
N ILE A 403 14.72 16.28 5.29
CA ILE A 403 14.50 16.47 6.74
C ILE A 403 14.61 17.94 7.11
N ASN A 404 15.60 18.64 6.57
CA ASN A 404 15.74 20.09 6.80
C ASN A 404 14.65 20.90 6.12
N ALA A 405 14.21 20.51 4.92
CA ALA A 405 13.07 21.12 4.26
C ALA A 405 11.77 20.94 5.06
N LEU A 406 11.50 19.73 5.57
CA LEU A 406 10.36 19.43 6.43
C LEU A 406 10.43 20.19 7.76
N PHE A 407 11.62 20.29 8.36
CA PHE A 407 11.80 21.02 9.61
C PHE A 407 11.51 22.52 9.44
N TYR A 408 12.04 23.13 8.38
CA TYR A 408 11.72 24.51 8.03
C TYR A 408 10.21 24.71 7.81
N ASN A 409 9.58 23.83 7.02
CA ASN A 409 8.15 23.85 6.78
C ASN A 409 7.35 23.73 8.09
N ALA A 410 7.76 22.83 9.00
CA ALA A 410 7.12 22.66 10.30
C ALA A 410 7.23 23.92 11.17
N LEU A 411 8.40 24.59 11.19
CA LEU A 411 8.60 25.87 11.88
C LEU A 411 7.66 26.94 11.34
N MET A 412 7.52 27.06 10.03
CA MET A 412 6.63 28.04 9.37
C MET A 412 5.16 27.73 9.65
N ILE A 413 4.77 26.45 9.69
CA ILE A 413 3.41 26.04 10.09
C ILE A 413 3.13 26.42 11.54
N MET A 414 4.10 26.19 12.45
CA MET A 414 3.96 26.55 13.86
C MET A 414 3.88 28.07 14.06
N ASP A 415 4.65 28.86 13.30
CA ASP A 415 4.52 30.32 13.30
C ASP A 415 3.12 30.74 12.82
N TYR A 416 2.62 30.10 11.73
CA TYR A 416 1.27 30.36 11.24
C TYR A 416 0.19 30.04 12.28
N PHE A 417 0.26 28.87 12.94
CA PHE A 417 -0.70 28.49 13.98
C PHE A 417 -0.61 29.39 15.21
N SER A 418 0.61 29.71 15.64
CA SER A 418 0.84 30.62 16.77
C SER A 418 0.13 31.96 16.56
N ARG A 419 0.35 32.58 15.40
CA ARG A 419 -0.22 33.91 15.09
C ARG A 419 -1.71 33.88 14.76
N ASN A 420 -2.17 32.92 13.91
CA ASN A 420 -3.50 32.99 13.28
C ASN A 420 -4.56 32.14 13.99
N VAL A 421 -4.13 31.18 14.86
CA VAL A 421 -5.04 30.28 15.55
C VAL A 421 -4.99 30.48 17.07
N ILE A 422 -3.79 30.57 17.63
CA ILE A 422 -3.57 30.77 19.07
C ILE A 422 -3.67 32.25 19.45
N GLY A 423 -3.14 33.14 18.60
CA GLY A 423 -3.06 34.57 18.90
C GLY A 423 -1.82 34.96 19.71
N ASP A 424 -0.79 34.11 19.72
CA ASP A 424 0.49 34.36 20.37
C ASP A 424 1.39 35.20 19.45
N LYS A 425 2.19 36.11 20.04
CA LYS A 425 3.17 36.96 19.34
C LYS A 425 4.60 36.38 19.44
N ASN A 426 4.75 35.11 19.80
CA ASN A 426 6.04 34.46 19.91
C ASN A 426 6.76 34.46 18.54
N THR A 427 8.00 34.94 18.50
CA THR A 427 8.83 35.01 17.30
C THR A 427 9.78 33.83 17.13
N PHE A 428 9.82 32.93 18.12
CA PHE A 428 10.78 31.80 18.16
C PHE A 428 10.78 30.97 16.89
N TYR A 429 9.61 30.60 16.37
CA TYR A 429 9.52 29.77 15.16
C TYR A 429 10.03 30.49 13.92
N ALA A 430 9.64 31.74 13.72
CA ALA A 430 10.07 32.56 12.61
C ALA A 430 11.58 32.84 12.64
N GLU A 431 12.14 33.16 13.80
CA GLU A 431 13.58 33.42 13.97
C GLU A 431 14.41 32.15 13.73
N LEU A 432 13.96 30.99 14.21
CA LEU A 432 14.64 29.73 13.98
C LEU A 432 14.52 29.32 12.48
N ALA A 433 13.34 29.49 11.88
CA ALA A 433 13.12 29.23 10.47
C ALA A 433 14.07 30.06 9.58
N GLU A 434 14.24 31.34 9.88
CA GLU A 434 15.16 32.21 9.11
C GLU A 434 16.61 31.73 9.22
N LYS A 435 17.08 31.33 10.41
CA LYS A 435 18.42 30.76 10.61
C LYS A 435 18.60 29.47 9.82
N VAL A 436 17.62 28.56 9.88
CA VAL A 436 17.63 27.29 9.13
C VAL A 436 17.69 27.56 7.63
N LYS A 437 16.85 28.47 7.12
CA LYS A 437 16.80 28.83 5.70
C LYS A 437 18.13 29.39 5.19
N ASN A 438 18.74 30.31 5.94
CA ASN A 438 20.02 30.91 5.56
C ASN A 438 21.12 29.86 5.49
N SER A 439 21.27 29.01 6.53
CA SER A 439 22.28 27.96 6.56
C SER A 439 22.00 26.88 5.49
N PHE A 440 20.74 26.55 5.23
CA PHE A 440 20.37 25.59 4.19
C PHE A 440 20.80 26.09 2.80
N ASN A 441 20.46 27.34 2.45
CA ASN A 441 20.80 27.91 1.15
C ASN A 441 22.32 28.05 0.97
N GLU A 442 23.06 28.38 2.03
CA GLU A 442 24.53 28.44 1.99
C GLU A 442 25.18 27.07 1.73
N LYS A 443 24.64 25.99 2.35
CA LYS A 443 25.33 24.70 2.43
C LYS A 443 24.81 23.62 1.47
N PHE A 444 23.54 23.69 1.04
CA PHE A 444 22.95 22.68 0.16
C PHE A 444 22.89 23.08 -1.31
N VAL A 445 22.81 24.39 -1.61
CA VAL A 445 22.58 24.86 -2.98
C VAL A 445 23.84 24.68 -3.84
N THR A 446 23.63 24.12 -5.02
CA THR A 446 24.65 23.91 -6.06
C THR A 446 24.24 24.56 -7.37
N SER A 447 25.10 24.49 -8.39
CA SER A 447 24.78 24.96 -9.74
C SER A 447 23.75 24.08 -10.48
N TRP A 448 23.47 22.87 -9.97
CA TRP A 448 22.57 21.89 -10.60
C TRP A 448 21.35 21.53 -9.75
N GLY A 449 21.26 21.98 -8.51
CA GLY A 449 20.19 21.66 -7.57
C GLY A 449 20.69 21.67 -6.14
N LEU A 450 20.41 20.59 -5.38
CA LEU A 450 20.79 20.49 -3.97
C LEU A 450 21.54 19.19 -3.69
N TYR A 451 22.50 19.23 -2.78
CA TYR A 451 23.10 18.05 -2.19
C TYR A 451 22.04 17.17 -1.51
N ASP A 452 22.23 15.85 -1.52
CA ASP A 452 21.28 14.92 -0.90
C ASP A 452 21.33 14.98 0.62
N TYR A 453 22.53 15.01 1.19
CA TYR A 453 22.74 15.23 2.63
C TYR A 453 24.15 15.75 2.91
N LEU A 454 24.34 16.28 4.11
CA LEU A 454 25.65 16.58 4.68
C LEU A 454 25.92 15.56 5.79
N ASP A 455 27.08 14.90 5.74
CA ASP A 455 27.45 13.93 6.77
C ASP A 455 27.72 14.63 8.14
N PRO A 456 27.96 13.90 9.25
CA PRO A 456 28.27 14.50 10.54
C PRO A 456 29.48 15.44 10.56
N TYR A 457 30.36 15.34 9.57
CA TYR A 457 31.53 16.20 9.37
C TYR A 457 31.28 17.35 8.39
N MET A 458 30.05 17.54 7.92
CA MET A 458 29.65 18.54 6.94
C MET A 458 30.15 18.26 5.51
N ILE A 459 30.52 17.02 5.21
CA ILE A 459 30.91 16.61 3.84
C ILE A 459 29.63 16.35 3.03
N PRO A 460 29.43 17.04 1.89
CA PRO A 460 28.23 16.89 1.10
C PRO A 460 28.23 15.62 0.25
N ASP A 461 27.06 14.98 0.12
CA ASP A 461 26.80 13.91 -0.83
C ASP A 461 26.28 14.50 -2.15
N ASN A 462 26.96 14.17 -3.25
CA ASN A 462 26.67 14.67 -4.59
C ASN A 462 25.66 13.81 -5.37
N SER A 463 25.10 12.76 -4.77
CA SER A 463 24.15 11.88 -5.44
C SER A 463 22.91 12.67 -5.86
N ILE A 464 22.52 12.56 -7.12
CA ILE A 464 21.29 13.17 -7.60
C ILE A 464 20.14 12.23 -7.24
N ARG A 465 19.37 12.64 -6.22
CA ARG A 465 18.23 11.91 -5.68
C ARG A 465 16.97 12.79 -5.65
N PRO A 466 15.77 12.20 -5.60
CA PRO A 466 14.52 12.96 -5.63
C PRO A 466 14.26 13.76 -4.34
N ASN A 467 14.96 13.47 -3.24
CA ASN A 467 14.73 14.08 -1.92
C ASN A 467 14.77 15.61 -1.93
N GLN A 468 15.59 16.20 -2.79
CA GLN A 468 15.72 17.64 -2.96
C GLN A 468 14.40 18.33 -3.36
N ILE A 469 13.43 17.59 -3.95
CA ILE A 469 12.16 18.17 -4.39
C ILE A 469 11.37 18.79 -3.24
N PHE A 470 11.49 18.23 -2.04
CA PHE A 470 10.78 18.71 -0.86
C PHE A 470 11.22 20.11 -0.42
N ALA A 471 12.42 20.55 -0.79
CA ALA A 471 12.88 21.92 -0.53
C ALA A 471 12.01 22.98 -1.22
N PHE A 472 11.27 22.59 -2.28
CA PHE A 472 10.44 23.53 -3.02
C PHE A 472 8.96 23.12 -3.06
N SER A 473 8.62 21.84 -3.02
CA SER A 473 7.24 21.36 -3.15
C SER A 473 6.36 21.63 -1.91
N LEU A 474 6.94 21.62 -0.71
CA LEU A 474 6.22 21.81 0.55
C LEU A 474 5.49 23.16 0.62
N PRO A 475 4.44 23.30 1.46
CA PRO A 475 3.67 24.54 1.62
C PRO A 475 4.53 25.80 1.80
N PHE A 476 5.59 25.70 2.59
CA PHE A 476 6.58 26.76 2.81
C PHE A 476 7.94 26.34 2.23
N PRO A 477 8.29 26.80 1.00
CA PRO A 477 9.56 26.45 0.37
C PRO A 477 10.76 27.06 1.10
N ILE A 478 11.81 26.27 1.32
CA ILE A 478 13.06 26.73 1.94
C ILE A 478 14.00 27.40 0.92
N ILE A 479 13.84 27.12 -0.37
CA ILE A 479 14.58 27.74 -1.49
C ILE A 479 13.67 28.65 -2.30
N ASP A 480 14.26 29.57 -3.05
CA ASP A 480 13.55 30.45 -3.95
C ASP A 480 13.18 29.79 -5.29
N GLU A 481 12.37 30.49 -6.10
CA GLU A 481 11.90 30.00 -7.39
C GLU A 481 13.05 29.76 -8.39
N LYS A 482 14.09 30.58 -8.37
CA LYS A 482 15.24 30.46 -9.28
C LYS A 482 15.97 29.13 -9.02
N ILE A 483 16.26 28.81 -7.77
CA ILE A 483 16.87 27.57 -7.36
C ILE A 483 15.92 26.40 -7.64
N GLY A 484 14.61 26.58 -7.36
CA GLY A 484 13.57 25.62 -7.66
C GLY A 484 13.51 25.20 -9.14
N LYS A 485 13.63 26.16 -10.07
CA LYS A 485 13.71 25.89 -11.51
C LYS A 485 14.95 25.08 -11.91
N ILE A 486 16.11 25.42 -11.37
CA ILE A 486 17.36 24.66 -11.62
C ILE A 486 17.20 23.21 -11.12
N MET A 487 16.72 23.04 -9.90
CA MET A 487 16.47 21.74 -9.29
C MET A 487 15.47 20.90 -10.11
N LEU A 488 14.35 21.49 -10.54
CA LEU A 488 13.35 20.81 -11.38
C LEU A 488 13.94 20.36 -12.71
N THR A 489 14.73 21.20 -13.37
CA THR A 489 15.44 20.82 -14.61
C THR A 489 16.34 19.58 -14.40
N THR A 490 17.04 19.52 -13.29
CA THR A 490 17.87 18.34 -12.95
C THR A 490 17.02 17.10 -12.69
N ILE A 491 15.93 17.25 -11.92
CA ILE A 491 15.01 16.13 -11.65
C ILE A 491 14.38 15.61 -12.94
N GLU A 492 13.94 16.48 -13.83
CA GLU A 492 13.36 16.10 -15.11
C GLU A 492 14.34 15.34 -15.99
N ASN A 493 15.57 15.78 -16.08
CA ASN A 493 16.59 15.15 -16.91
C ASN A 493 17.10 13.82 -16.32
N GLU A 494 17.27 13.74 -15.00
CA GLU A 494 17.97 12.63 -14.35
C GLU A 494 17.03 11.59 -13.74
N LEU A 495 15.84 12.00 -13.24
CA LEU A 495 15.02 11.16 -12.37
C LEU A 495 13.59 10.94 -12.86
N LEU A 496 13.01 11.87 -13.65
CA LEU A 496 11.62 11.72 -14.10
C LEU A 496 11.48 10.54 -15.06
N ARG A 497 10.49 9.68 -14.78
CA ARG A 497 10.18 8.44 -15.51
C ARG A 497 8.67 8.31 -15.73
N PRO A 498 8.21 7.40 -16.59
CA PRO A 498 6.78 7.25 -16.89
C PRO A 498 5.89 7.01 -15.67
N TYR A 499 6.43 6.38 -14.62
CA TYR A 499 5.65 5.99 -13.44
C TYR A 499 6.07 6.69 -12.13
N GLY A 500 6.77 7.83 -12.22
CA GLY A 500 7.21 8.60 -11.05
C GLY A 500 8.67 9.02 -11.13
N LEU A 501 9.33 9.13 -9.98
CA LEU A 501 10.74 9.52 -9.92
C LEU A 501 11.62 8.32 -9.57
N SER A 502 12.72 8.16 -10.32
CA SER A 502 13.83 7.26 -9.96
C SER A 502 14.51 7.76 -8.68
N THR A 503 14.94 6.84 -7.82
CA THR A 503 15.55 7.17 -6.54
C THR A 503 17.03 7.55 -6.62
N LEU A 504 17.65 7.35 -7.78
CA LEU A 504 19.04 7.70 -8.05
C LEU A 504 19.25 7.94 -9.54
N SER A 505 20.10 8.91 -9.89
CA SER A 505 20.49 9.15 -11.28
C SER A 505 21.16 7.91 -11.88
N ARG A 506 20.89 7.64 -13.15
CA ARG A 506 21.52 6.56 -13.93
C ARG A 506 23.03 6.69 -14.08
N ARG A 507 23.58 7.88 -13.82
CA ARG A 507 25.02 8.18 -13.89
C ARG A 507 25.75 7.80 -12.60
N ASP A 508 25.03 7.56 -11.53
CA ASP A 508 25.64 7.17 -10.25
C ASP A 508 26.12 5.71 -10.31
N PRO A 509 27.35 5.39 -9.87
CA PRO A 509 27.88 4.02 -9.89
C PRO A 509 27.10 3.04 -9.00
N LYS A 510 26.29 3.53 -8.04
CA LYS A 510 25.43 2.71 -7.19
C LYS A 510 24.06 2.41 -7.82
N TYR A 511 23.78 2.94 -9.02
CA TYR A 511 22.48 2.79 -9.68
C TYR A 511 22.11 1.32 -9.95
N LYS A 512 20.94 0.91 -9.47
CA LYS A 512 20.37 -0.44 -9.61
C LYS A 512 18.91 -0.34 -9.99
N PRO A 513 18.54 -0.49 -11.27
CA PRO A 513 17.18 -0.23 -11.75
C PRO A 513 16.21 -1.40 -11.59
N ILE A 514 16.66 -2.61 -11.19
CA ILE A 514 15.88 -3.85 -11.18
C ILE A 514 15.55 -4.26 -9.75
N TYR A 515 14.25 -4.42 -9.46
CA TYR A 515 13.72 -4.81 -8.16
C TYR A 515 13.26 -6.28 -8.16
N ARG A 516 14.21 -7.21 -8.33
CA ARG A 516 13.97 -8.65 -8.39
C ARG A 516 15.05 -9.45 -7.66
N GLY A 517 14.76 -10.73 -7.43
CA GLY A 517 15.67 -11.64 -6.76
C GLY A 517 15.49 -11.66 -5.24
N ASN A 518 16.51 -12.13 -4.53
CA ASN A 518 16.49 -12.26 -3.07
C ASN A 518 16.43 -10.89 -2.36
N ARG A 519 16.26 -10.92 -1.03
CA ARG A 519 16.15 -9.72 -0.20
C ARG A 519 17.28 -8.72 -0.44
N LYS A 520 18.54 -9.20 -0.44
CA LYS A 520 19.71 -8.35 -0.67
C LYS A 520 19.61 -7.59 -2.00
N SER A 521 19.32 -8.29 -3.09
CA SER A 521 19.23 -7.67 -4.43
C SER A 521 18.14 -6.61 -4.49
N ARG A 522 16.97 -6.87 -3.87
CA ARG A 522 15.88 -5.91 -3.81
C ARG A 522 16.20 -4.70 -2.95
N ASP A 523 16.71 -4.91 -1.72
CA ASP A 523 17.02 -3.84 -0.78
C ASP A 523 18.14 -2.92 -1.34
N GLU A 524 19.13 -3.47 -2.05
CA GLU A 524 20.14 -2.68 -2.73
C GLU A 524 19.60 -1.80 -3.86
N ALA A 525 18.51 -2.20 -4.54
CA ALA A 525 17.86 -1.44 -5.60
C ALA A 525 16.81 -0.45 -5.07
N TYR A 526 16.22 -0.73 -3.92
CA TYR A 526 15.00 -0.09 -3.39
C TYR A 526 15.07 1.44 -3.34
N HIS A 527 16.22 2.00 -2.98
CA HIS A 527 16.48 3.44 -2.98
C HIS A 527 17.69 3.85 -3.86
N ASN A 528 18.12 2.97 -4.77
CA ASN A 528 19.25 3.23 -5.67
C ASN A 528 18.91 3.04 -7.16
N GLY A 529 17.69 3.36 -7.57
CA GLY A 529 17.39 3.36 -9.00
C GLY A 529 15.95 3.01 -9.36
N VAL A 530 15.22 2.27 -8.51
CA VAL A 530 13.81 1.98 -8.82
C VAL A 530 12.94 3.24 -8.73
N ILE A 531 11.84 3.22 -9.46
CA ILE A 531 10.90 4.34 -9.57
C ILE A 531 9.87 4.24 -8.44
N TRP A 532 9.65 5.36 -7.75
CA TRP A 532 8.63 5.48 -6.71
C TRP A 532 7.51 6.41 -7.16
N PRO A 533 6.27 5.89 -7.34
CA PRO A 533 5.14 6.69 -7.81
C PRO A 533 4.72 7.82 -6.86
N TRP A 534 4.82 7.63 -5.53
CA TRP A 534 4.37 8.64 -4.58
C TRP A 534 5.06 9.99 -4.71
N LEU A 535 6.32 10.00 -5.17
CA LEU A 535 7.09 11.23 -5.37
C LEU A 535 6.52 12.14 -6.45
N ILE A 536 5.60 11.62 -7.28
CA ILE A 536 4.97 12.41 -8.34
C ILE A 536 4.14 13.57 -7.77
N GLY A 537 3.55 13.39 -6.57
CA GLY A 537 2.79 14.46 -5.92
C GLY A 537 3.66 15.67 -5.59
N ALA A 538 4.84 15.43 -5.01
CA ALA A 538 5.80 16.49 -4.73
C ALA A 538 6.33 17.14 -6.02
N TYR A 539 6.53 16.36 -7.09
CA TYR A 539 6.92 16.90 -8.40
C TYR A 539 5.85 17.84 -8.97
N ILE A 540 4.58 17.43 -8.96
CA ILE A 540 3.47 18.27 -9.43
C ILE A 540 3.36 19.55 -8.60
N ASP A 541 3.47 19.46 -7.28
CA ASP A 541 3.43 20.64 -6.40
C ASP A 541 4.55 21.64 -6.70
N ALA A 542 5.77 21.13 -6.92
CA ALA A 542 6.90 21.97 -7.28
C ALA A 542 6.74 22.60 -8.68
N LYS A 543 6.26 21.81 -9.64
CA LYS A 543 6.04 22.26 -11.02
C LYS A 543 5.00 23.38 -11.08
N LEU A 544 3.87 23.24 -10.39
CA LEU A 544 2.81 24.24 -10.32
C LEU A 544 3.23 25.56 -9.62
N LYS A 545 4.33 25.58 -8.88
CA LYS A 545 4.88 26.81 -8.28
C LYS A 545 5.68 27.64 -9.27
N VAL A 546 6.18 27.07 -10.34
CA VAL A 546 6.98 27.76 -11.37
C VAL A 546 6.22 27.99 -12.67
N GLU A 547 5.14 27.26 -12.90
CA GLU A 547 4.33 27.33 -14.11
C GLU A 547 2.95 27.92 -13.77
N ASN A 548 2.71 29.14 -14.23
CA ASN A 548 1.48 29.89 -13.90
C ASN A 548 0.43 29.88 -15.03
N ASP A 549 0.62 29.09 -16.11
CA ASP A 549 -0.26 29.08 -17.28
C ASP A 549 -1.11 27.79 -17.39
N ILE A 550 -2.38 27.94 -17.81
CA ILE A 550 -3.33 26.83 -18.04
C ILE A 550 -2.82 25.87 -19.12
N ILE A 551 -2.05 26.34 -20.11
CA ILE A 551 -1.49 25.47 -21.18
C ILE A 551 -0.44 24.54 -20.57
N GLU A 552 0.38 25.04 -19.66
CA GLU A 552 1.41 24.25 -18.97
C GLU A 552 0.80 23.20 -18.05
N SER A 553 -0.35 23.48 -17.42
CA SER A 553 -1.10 22.52 -16.59
C SER A 553 -1.53 21.27 -17.38
N LYS A 554 -1.82 21.41 -18.69
CA LYS A 554 -2.13 20.26 -19.57
C LYS A 554 -0.90 19.39 -19.85
N LEU A 555 0.27 20.01 -20.00
CA LEU A 555 1.52 19.27 -20.17
C LEU A 555 1.89 18.49 -18.91
N ILE A 556 1.58 19.04 -17.74
CA ILE A 556 1.77 18.36 -16.46
C ILE A 556 0.86 17.12 -16.35
N LEU A 557 -0.38 17.20 -16.85
CA LEU A 557 -1.29 16.04 -16.88
C LEU A 557 -0.71 14.89 -17.71
N ASP A 558 0.01 15.17 -18.80
CA ASP A 558 0.67 14.15 -19.60
C ASP A 558 1.77 13.41 -18.84
N VAL A 559 2.41 14.07 -17.87
CA VAL A 559 3.43 13.42 -17.01
C VAL A 559 2.83 12.31 -16.14
N ILE A 560 1.64 12.53 -15.58
CA ILE A 560 0.97 11.52 -14.73
C ILE A 560 0.13 10.52 -15.52
N LYS A 561 -0.08 10.74 -16.81
CA LYS A 561 -0.92 9.88 -17.67
C LYS A 561 -0.55 8.39 -17.61
N PRO A 562 0.72 7.98 -17.65
CA PRO A 562 1.07 6.56 -17.53
C PRO A 562 0.58 5.92 -16.22
N LEU A 563 0.65 6.63 -15.09
CA LEU A 563 0.12 6.17 -13.81
C LEU A 563 -1.41 6.09 -13.82
N LEU A 564 -2.07 7.06 -14.45
CA LEU A 564 -3.53 7.07 -14.61
C LEU A 564 -4.01 5.91 -15.48
N ASP A 565 -3.33 5.65 -16.59
CA ASP A 565 -3.65 4.52 -17.48
C ASP A 565 -3.37 3.18 -16.79
N TYR A 566 -2.27 3.07 -16.02
CA TYR A 566 -2.00 1.91 -15.19
C TYR A 566 -3.14 1.67 -14.18
N SER A 567 -3.54 2.70 -13.44
CA SER A 567 -4.56 2.60 -12.41
C SER A 567 -5.93 2.15 -12.94
N LYS A 568 -6.31 2.55 -14.15
CA LYS A 568 -7.54 2.08 -14.83
C LYS A 568 -7.57 0.57 -14.98
N GLY A 569 -6.44 -0.04 -15.38
CA GLY A 569 -6.33 -1.49 -15.54
C GLY A 569 -6.23 -2.26 -14.22
N HIS A 570 -6.07 -1.56 -13.09
CA HIS A 570 -5.80 -2.13 -11.78
C HIS A 570 -6.76 -1.61 -10.70
N ARG A 571 -8.03 -1.39 -11.06
CA ARG A 571 -9.10 -0.98 -10.13
C ARG A 571 -8.78 0.33 -9.36
N GLY A 572 -7.95 1.21 -9.91
CA GLY A 572 -7.48 2.45 -9.27
C GLY A 572 -6.24 2.26 -8.41
N PHE A 573 -5.74 1.05 -8.21
CA PHE A 573 -4.52 0.80 -7.46
C PHE A 573 -3.26 1.12 -8.25
N ILE A 574 -2.23 1.52 -7.50
CA ILE A 574 -0.89 1.83 -7.98
C ILE A 574 0.09 1.11 -7.05
N PRO A 575 1.10 0.40 -7.59
CA PRO A 575 2.02 -0.37 -6.78
C PRO A 575 3.01 0.53 -6.02
N GLU A 576 3.81 -0.10 -5.20
CA GLU A 576 4.86 0.54 -4.41
C GLU A 576 5.97 1.11 -5.28
N VAL A 577 6.52 0.30 -6.18
CA VAL A 577 7.64 0.66 -7.05
C VAL A 577 7.48 0.11 -8.47
N PHE A 578 8.26 0.68 -9.39
CA PHE A 578 8.49 0.13 -10.72
C PHE A 578 9.99 0.02 -10.99
N GLU A 579 10.41 -0.97 -11.77
CA GLU A 579 11.78 -1.05 -12.28
C GLU A 579 12.08 0.14 -13.21
N ASP A 580 13.29 0.70 -13.16
CA ASP A 580 13.69 1.82 -14.04
C ASP A 580 14.31 1.31 -15.37
N VAL A 581 13.76 0.22 -15.90
CA VAL A 581 14.08 -0.32 -17.23
C VAL A 581 12.81 -0.82 -17.91
N PRO A 582 12.62 -0.59 -19.20
CA PRO A 582 11.48 -1.17 -19.93
C PRO A 582 11.43 -2.70 -19.81
N PRO A 583 10.23 -3.29 -19.64
CA PRO A 583 8.90 -2.69 -19.71
C PRO A 583 8.40 -2.05 -18.40
N TYR A 584 9.26 -1.66 -17.47
CA TYR A 584 8.93 -1.03 -16.20
C TYR A 584 8.04 -1.93 -15.33
N LEU A 585 8.54 -3.12 -15.00
CA LEU A 585 7.77 -4.08 -14.21
C LEU A 585 7.49 -3.55 -12.82
N GLN A 586 6.26 -3.77 -12.35
CA GLN A 586 5.86 -3.45 -10.99
C GLN A 586 6.59 -4.31 -9.97
N GLY A 587 6.85 -3.76 -8.78
CA GLY A 587 7.45 -4.45 -7.65
C GLY A 587 6.87 -3.96 -6.31
N GLY A 588 7.26 -4.63 -5.23
CA GLY A 588 6.72 -4.32 -3.91
C GLY A 588 5.25 -4.70 -3.76
N CYS A 589 4.52 -3.97 -2.95
CA CYS A 589 3.07 -4.09 -2.80
C CYS A 589 2.34 -3.76 -4.09
N ILE A 590 1.32 -4.54 -4.45
CA ILE A 590 0.49 -4.28 -5.64
C ILE A 590 -0.44 -3.07 -5.49
N ALA A 591 -0.69 -2.66 -4.26
CA ALA A 591 -1.53 -1.52 -3.90
C ALA A 591 -0.88 -0.78 -2.72
N GLN A 592 -0.30 0.40 -2.99
CA GLN A 592 0.40 1.21 -2.01
C GLN A 592 -0.37 2.50 -1.71
N ALA A 593 -0.60 2.78 -0.42
CA ALA A 593 -1.42 3.90 0.03
C ALA A 593 -0.92 5.24 -0.49
N TRP A 594 0.34 5.58 -0.26
CA TRP A 594 0.89 6.86 -0.69
C TRP A 594 1.01 7.02 -2.20
N SER A 595 1.19 5.92 -2.95
CA SER A 595 1.18 5.97 -4.43
C SER A 595 -0.20 6.37 -4.96
N VAL A 596 -1.27 5.73 -4.44
CA VAL A 596 -2.66 6.07 -4.79
C VAL A 596 -3.02 7.47 -4.30
N ALA A 597 -2.66 7.81 -3.06
CA ALA A 597 -2.94 9.10 -2.44
C ALA A 597 -2.36 10.26 -3.24
N GLU A 598 -1.08 10.19 -3.60
CA GLU A 598 -0.38 11.26 -4.28
C GLU A 598 -0.81 11.43 -5.74
N VAL A 599 -1.13 10.35 -6.43
CA VAL A 599 -1.69 10.42 -7.79
C VAL A 599 -3.12 10.97 -7.77
N PHE A 600 -3.96 10.54 -6.82
CA PHE A 600 -5.31 11.07 -6.66
C PHE A 600 -5.30 12.57 -6.31
N ARG A 601 -4.44 12.97 -5.35
CA ARG A 601 -4.26 14.37 -4.96
C ARG A 601 -3.79 15.23 -6.14
N SER A 602 -2.81 14.73 -6.91
CA SER A 602 -2.29 15.41 -8.09
C SER A 602 -3.34 15.60 -9.18
N LEU A 603 -4.09 14.54 -9.50
CA LEU A 603 -5.16 14.62 -10.49
C LEU A 603 -6.26 15.61 -10.06
N ASN A 604 -6.71 15.51 -8.80
CA ASN A 604 -7.71 16.45 -8.26
C ASN A 604 -7.25 17.90 -8.34
N LYS A 605 -5.99 18.17 -7.99
CA LYS A 605 -5.38 19.51 -8.06
C LYS A 605 -5.33 20.04 -9.49
N LEU A 606 -4.86 19.22 -10.44
CA LEU A 606 -4.76 19.60 -11.86
C LEU A 606 -6.11 19.84 -12.52
N LEU A 607 -7.16 19.12 -12.11
CA LEU A 607 -8.53 19.33 -12.61
C LEU A 607 -9.24 20.53 -11.97
N SER A 608 -8.70 21.07 -10.87
CA SER A 608 -9.25 22.23 -10.16
C SER A 608 -8.64 23.57 -10.62
N LEU A 609 -7.61 23.54 -11.49
CA LEU A 609 -7.00 24.72 -12.12
C LEU A 609 -7.78 25.13 -13.37
#